data_839edd86eaead184bb9f7bce753fe956
#
_entry.id   839edd86eaead184bb9f7bce753fe956
#
_cell.length_a   1.000
_cell.length_b   1.000
_cell.length_c   1.000
_cell.angle_alpha   90.00
_cell.angle_beta   90.00
_cell.angle_gamma   90.00
#
_symmetry.space_group_name_H-M   'P 1'
#
loop_
_entity.id
_entity.type
_entity.pdbx_description
1 polymer ?
#
loop_
_entity_poly.entity_id
_entity_poly.type
_entity_poly.pdbx_seq_one_letter_code
_entity_poly.pdbx_strand_id
1 'polypeptide(L)'
;AENKENDSRNVCVFAEGEVDRSATGSGVSGRMAIHHLRKEIDRGQEMIIESITGSVFTGSVLEETDFGPYKAVIPQVSGSAYITGMHTFVLDPKDPFSKGFILR
;
A
#
# COMPACT_ATOMS: atom_id res chain seq x y z
N ALA A 1 -9.16 8.73 -12.31
CA ALA A 1 -9.61 7.34 -12.33
C ALA A 1 -10.38 7.06 -13.63
N GLU A 2 -10.40 5.82 -14.08
CA GLU A 2 -11.25 5.43 -15.22
C GLU A 2 -12.71 5.32 -14.79
N ASN A 3 -12.95 4.75 -13.61
CA ASN A 3 -14.26 4.82 -12.99
C ASN A 3 -14.44 6.20 -12.34
N LYS A 4 -15.43 6.94 -12.82
CA LYS A 4 -15.74 8.30 -12.34
C LYS A 4 -16.24 8.37 -10.90
N GLU A 5 -16.59 7.22 -10.31
CA GLU A 5 -16.98 7.12 -8.90
C GLU A 5 -15.76 7.02 -7.97
N ASN A 6 -14.57 6.75 -8.51
CA ASN A 6 -13.33 6.69 -7.76
C ASN A 6 -12.65 8.06 -7.75
N ASP A 7 -12.03 8.42 -6.62
CA ASP A 7 -11.44 9.74 -6.43
C ASP A 7 -10.17 9.94 -7.24
N SER A 8 -9.38 8.87 -7.39
CA SER A 8 -8.08 8.97 -8.06
C SER A 8 -7.58 7.61 -8.53
N ARG A 9 -6.41 7.61 -9.17
CA ARG A 9 -5.71 6.41 -9.65
C ARG A 9 -4.24 6.46 -9.30
N ASN A 10 -3.69 5.34 -8.86
CA ASN A 10 -2.27 5.14 -8.62
C ASN A 10 -1.71 4.07 -9.54
N VAL A 11 -0.46 4.25 -9.91
CA VAL A 11 0.38 3.19 -10.46
C VAL A 11 1.71 3.17 -9.73
N CYS A 12 2.14 1.98 -9.32
CA CYS A 12 3.48 1.76 -8.78
C CYS A 12 4.28 0.94 -9.78
N VAL A 13 5.37 1.53 -10.24
CA VAL A 13 6.34 0.87 -11.11
C VAL A 13 7.62 0.67 -10.31
N PHE A 14 8.15 -0.54 -10.27
CA PHE A 14 9.33 -0.90 -9.50
C PHE A 14 10.25 -1.85 -10.26
N ALA A 15 11.44 -2.09 -9.69
CA ALA A 15 12.47 -2.92 -10.30
C ALA A 15 12.74 -2.54 -11.78
N GLU A 16 12.63 -3.48 -12.70
CA GLU A 16 12.90 -3.27 -14.14
C GLU A 16 11.63 -3.02 -14.97
N GLY A 17 10.63 -2.38 -14.37
CA GLY A 17 9.37 -2.03 -15.04
C GLY A 17 8.20 -2.91 -14.65
N GLU A 18 8.32 -3.65 -13.58
CA GLU A 18 7.20 -4.38 -12.96
C GLU A 18 6.18 -3.40 -12.41
N VAL A 19 4.92 -3.76 -12.53
CA VAL A 19 3.79 -2.93 -12.13
C VAL A 19 2.97 -3.64 -11.08
N ASP A 20 2.67 -2.94 -9.99
CA ASP A 20 1.77 -3.45 -8.96
C ASP A 20 0.34 -3.55 -9.51
N ARG A 21 -0.31 -4.69 -9.29
CA ARG A 21 -1.73 -4.87 -9.63
C ARG A 21 -2.65 -4.07 -8.70
N SER A 22 -2.20 -3.79 -7.48
CA SER A 22 -2.95 -3.03 -6.49
C SER A 22 -2.74 -1.52 -6.66
N ALA A 23 -3.53 -0.73 -5.93
CA ALA A 23 -3.31 0.71 -5.82
C ALA A 23 -2.10 1.09 -4.95
N THR A 24 -1.38 0.10 -4.42
CA THR A 24 -0.17 0.21 -3.59
C THR A 24 -0.42 0.83 -2.22
N GLY A 25 -0.34 -0.01 -1.17
CA GLY A 25 -0.65 0.40 0.21
C GLY A 25 0.20 1.56 0.72
N SER A 26 1.52 1.52 0.48
CA SER A 26 2.43 2.62 0.85
C SER A 26 2.16 3.90 0.06
N GLY A 27 1.84 3.78 -1.23
CA GLY A 27 1.48 4.91 -2.07
C GLY A 27 0.17 5.57 -1.62
N VAL A 28 -0.86 4.78 -1.33
CA VAL A 28 -2.13 5.30 -0.79
C VAL A 28 -1.92 5.94 0.57
N SER A 29 -1.13 5.33 1.46
CA SER A 29 -0.79 5.90 2.78
C SER A 29 -0.10 7.26 2.64
N GLY A 30 0.89 7.37 1.77
CA GLY A 30 1.57 8.64 1.49
C GLY A 30 0.62 9.70 0.93
N ARG A 31 -0.31 9.31 0.06
CA ARG A 31 -1.32 10.22 -0.47
C ARG A 31 -2.27 10.74 0.61
N MET A 32 -2.66 9.89 1.57
CA MET A 32 -3.48 10.34 2.70
C MET A 32 -2.77 11.44 3.49
N ALA A 33 -1.48 11.30 3.73
CA ALA A 33 -0.69 12.33 4.39
C ALA A 33 -0.63 13.64 3.57
N ILE A 34 -0.40 13.55 2.27
CA ILE A 34 -0.34 14.71 1.38
C ILE A 34 -1.68 15.44 1.31
N HIS A 35 -2.77 14.70 1.07
CA HIS A 35 -4.11 15.29 0.95
C HIS A 35 -4.57 15.91 2.28
N HIS A 36 -4.24 15.27 3.41
CA HIS A 36 -4.54 15.83 4.73
C HIS A 36 -3.75 17.11 4.99
N LEU A 37 -2.44 17.12 4.70
CA LEU A 37 -1.60 18.31 4.84
C LEU A 37 -2.13 19.49 4.01
N ARG A 38 -2.60 19.21 2.80
CA ARG A 38 -3.18 20.20 1.90
C ARG A 38 -4.61 20.61 2.25
N LYS A 39 -5.19 20.01 3.30
CA LYS A 39 -6.57 20.23 3.72
C LYS A 39 -7.62 19.87 2.66
N GLU A 40 -7.28 18.88 1.84
CA GLU A 40 -8.16 18.35 0.79
C GLU A 40 -9.09 17.27 1.31
N ILE A 41 -8.71 16.62 2.43
CA ILE A 41 -9.53 15.64 3.15
C ILE A 41 -9.50 15.91 4.64
N ASP A 42 -10.61 15.60 5.31
CA ASP A 42 -10.74 15.63 6.76
C ASP A 42 -10.34 14.29 7.39
N ARG A 43 -10.04 14.30 8.69
CA ARG A 43 -9.83 13.09 9.47
C ARG A 43 -11.05 12.16 9.35
N GLY A 44 -10.81 10.89 9.03
CA GLY A 44 -11.85 9.88 8.85
C GLY A 44 -12.55 9.91 7.48
N GLN A 45 -12.29 10.92 6.66
CA GLN A 45 -12.81 10.97 5.31
C GLN A 45 -12.12 9.94 4.43
N GLU A 46 -12.90 9.13 3.72
CA GLU A 46 -12.38 8.11 2.82
C GLU A 46 -12.12 8.64 1.41
N MET A 47 -11.06 8.13 0.79
CA MET A 47 -10.79 8.27 -0.63
C MET A 47 -10.69 6.89 -1.27
N ILE A 48 -11.28 6.73 -2.43
CA ILE A 48 -11.21 5.51 -3.23
C ILE A 48 -10.15 5.68 -4.30
N ILE A 49 -9.08 4.90 -4.20
CA ILE A 49 -7.92 4.96 -5.10
C ILE A 49 -7.90 3.71 -5.98
N GLU A 50 -8.00 3.91 -7.27
CA GLU A 50 -7.97 2.86 -8.28
C GLU A 50 -6.54 2.49 -8.66
N SER A 51 -6.29 1.22 -8.91
CA SER A 51 -5.04 0.74 -9.50
C SER A 51 -5.07 0.79 -11.03
N ILE A 52 -3.94 0.46 -11.66
CA ILE A 52 -3.87 0.33 -13.12
C ILE A 52 -4.78 -0.78 -13.65
N THR A 53 -5.08 -1.80 -12.84
CA THR A 53 -5.97 -2.92 -13.19
C THR A 53 -7.45 -2.65 -12.88
N GLY A 54 -7.77 -1.50 -12.31
CA GLY A 54 -9.13 -1.14 -11.89
C GLY A 54 -9.53 -1.68 -10.51
N SER A 55 -8.68 -2.42 -9.81
CA SER A 55 -8.92 -2.76 -8.40
C SER A 55 -8.79 -1.52 -7.53
N VAL A 56 -9.42 -1.51 -6.37
CA VAL A 56 -9.46 -0.31 -5.54
C VAL A 56 -8.92 -0.55 -4.13
N PHE A 57 -8.29 0.47 -3.58
CA PHE A 57 -8.06 0.64 -2.15
C PHE A 57 -8.82 1.85 -1.65
N THR A 58 -9.30 1.76 -0.41
CA THR A 58 -9.87 2.89 0.30
C THR A 58 -8.86 3.37 1.32
N GLY A 59 -8.53 4.65 1.29
CA GLY A 59 -7.62 5.29 2.24
C GLY A 59 -8.33 6.33 3.09
N SER A 60 -7.91 6.48 4.34
CA SER A 60 -8.35 7.56 5.23
C SER A 60 -7.26 7.90 6.25
N VAL A 61 -7.40 9.02 6.94
CA VAL A 61 -6.55 9.41 8.07
C VAL A 61 -7.27 9.07 9.36
N LEU A 62 -6.71 8.16 10.18
CA LEU A 62 -7.27 7.82 11.48
C LEU A 62 -6.95 8.89 12.52
N GLU A 63 -5.69 9.30 12.59
CA GLU A 63 -5.18 10.20 13.62
C GLU A 63 -4.11 11.12 13.05
N GLU A 64 -4.02 12.31 13.66
CA GLU A 64 -2.85 13.16 13.54
C GLU A 64 -1.86 12.80 14.65
N THR A 65 -0.56 12.83 14.35
CA THR A 65 0.51 12.52 15.29
C THR A 65 1.76 13.32 14.94
N ASP A 66 2.82 13.11 15.70
CA ASP A 66 4.14 13.67 15.42
C ASP A 66 5.14 12.54 15.12
N PHE A 67 6.04 12.79 14.20
CA PHE A 67 7.17 11.93 13.92
C PHE A 67 8.45 12.76 13.97
N GLY A 68 9.16 12.68 15.11
CA GLY A 68 10.27 13.58 15.38
C GLY A 68 9.79 15.05 15.36
N PRO A 69 10.45 15.94 14.57
CA PRO A 69 10.04 17.36 14.47
C PRO A 69 8.89 17.58 13.47
N TYR A 70 8.37 16.53 12.83
CA TYR A 70 7.38 16.64 11.77
C TYR A 70 5.98 16.30 12.24
N LYS A 71 4.99 17.01 11.71
CA LYS A 71 3.60 16.60 11.79
C LYS A 71 3.39 15.39 10.88
N ALA A 72 2.68 14.41 11.40
CA ALA A 72 2.44 13.14 10.70
C ALA A 72 0.97 12.70 10.85
N VAL A 73 0.60 11.67 10.11
CA VAL A 73 -0.71 11.03 10.21
C VAL A 73 -0.55 9.53 10.38
N ILE A 74 -1.55 8.90 10.99
CA ILE A 74 -1.72 7.46 10.98
C ILE A 74 -2.78 7.16 9.92
N PRO A 75 -2.39 6.65 8.74
CA PRO A 75 -3.34 6.30 7.69
C PRO A 75 -3.95 4.93 7.93
N GLN A 76 -5.15 4.74 7.43
CA GLN A 76 -5.80 3.45 7.27
C GLN A 76 -5.96 3.15 5.78
N VAL A 77 -5.63 1.93 5.38
CA VAL A 77 -5.83 1.46 4.01
C VAL A 77 -6.61 0.16 4.06
N SER A 78 -7.67 0.08 3.27
CA SER A 78 -8.51 -1.10 3.13
C SER A 78 -8.53 -1.56 1.68
N GLY A 79 -8.61 -2.87 1.49
CA GLY A 79 -8.68 -3.48 0.16
C GLY A 79 -9.14 -4.93 0.24
N SER A 80 -9.23 -5.57 -0.92
CA SER A 80 -9.58 -6.97 -1.04
C SER A 80 -8.38 -7.80 -1.45
N ALA A 81 -8.30 -9.02 -0.95
CA ALA A 81 -7.29 -9.98 -1.31
C ALA A 81 -7.94 -11.31 -1.71
N TYR A 82 -7.28 -12.04 -2.59
CA TYR A 82 -7.77 -13.30 -3.12
C TYR A 82 -6.71 -14.38 -2.95
N ILE A 83 -7.14 -15.62 -2.66
CA ILE A 83 -6.24 -16.77 -2.61
C ILE A 83 -5.79 -17.08 -4.03
N THR A 84 -4.48 -17.03 -4.28
CA THR A 84 -3.89 -17.30 -5.60
C THR A 84 -3.17 -18.62 -5.68
N GLY A 85 -3.01 -19.30 -4.57
CA GLY A 85 -2.36 -20.61 -4.54
C GLY A 85 -2.21 -21.17 -3.14
N MET A 86 -1.80 -22.44 -3.08
CA MET A 86 -1.42 -23.15 -1.87
C MET A 86 -0.05 -23.77 -2.08
N HIS A 87 0.86 -23.61 -1.13
CA HIS A 87 2.25 -24.05 -1.23
C HIS A 87 2.68 -24.81 -0.01
N THR A 88 3.57 -25.80 -0.18
CA THR A 88 4.25 -26.46 0.93
C THR A 88 5.75 -26.20 0.80
N PHE A 89 6.36 -25.67 1.84
CA PHE A 89 7.80 -25.43 1.95
C PHE A 89 8.40 -26.36 2.99
N VAL A 90 9.56 -26.92 2.69
CA VAL A 90 10.27 -27.86 3.55
C VAL A 90 11.68 -27.33 3.83
N LEU A 91 12.10 -27.42 5.07
CA LEU A 91 13.49 -27.16 5.47
C LEU A 91 14.19 -28.53 5.63
N ASP A 92 15.22 -28.77 4.82
CA ASP A 92 16.07 -29.95 4.96
C ASP A 92 17.16 -29.66 6.01
N PRO A 93 17.25 -30.42 7.11
CA PRO A 93 18.29 -30.22 8.12
C PRO A 93 19.73 -30.38 7.59
N LYS A 94 19.90 -31.06 6.47
CA LYS A 94 21.21 -31.28 5.81
C LYS A 94 21.58 -30.12 4.88
N ASP A 95 20.65 -29.24 4.54
CA ASP A 95 20.95 -28.05 3.76
C ASP A 95 21.76 -27.07 4.59
N PRO A 96 23.00 -26.73 4.21
CA PRO A 96 23.82 -25.77 4.94
C PRO A 96 23.21 -24.36 4.98
N PHE A 97 22.24 -24.06 4.10
CA PHE A 97 21.55 -22.79 3.99
C PHE A 97 20.10 -22.85 4.46
N SER A 98 19.71 -23.87 5.21
CA SER A 98 18.33 -24.06 5.67
C SER A 98 17.74 -22.85 6.42
N LYS A 99 18.57 -22.01 7.03
CA LYS A 99 18.18 -20.76 7.69
C LYS A 99 18.34 -19.51 6.82
N GLY A 100 18.65 -19.71 5.54
CA GLY A 100 18.96 -18.62 4.61
C GLY A 100 20.39 -18.09 4.75
N PHE A 101 20.72 -17.09 3.96
CA PHE A 101 22.02 -16.41 4.00
C PHE A 101 21.86 -14.94 3.59
N ILE A 102 22.82 -14.12 3.99
CA ILE A 102 22.86 -12.71 3.65
C ILE A 102 24.22 -12.41 3.05
N LEU A 103 24.21 -11.80 1.88
CA LEU A 103 25.40 -11.20 1.26
C LEU A 103 25.52 -9.75 1.74
N ARG A 104 26.67 -9.39 2.29
CA ARG A 104 26.99 -8.04 2.79
C ARG A 104 28.20 -7.47 2.07
#